data_4dbf7ba6714f125680a60eac0df53345
#
_entry.id   4dbf7ba6714f125680a60eac0df53345
#
_cell.length_a   1.000
_cell.length_b   1.000
_cell.length_c   1.000
_cell.angle_alpha   90.00
_cell.angle_beta   90.00
_cell.angle_gamma   90.00
#
_symmetry.space_group_name_H-M   'P 1'
#
loop_
_entity.id
_entity.type
_entity.pdbx_description
1 polymer ?
#
loop_
_entity_poly.entity_id
_entity_poly.type
_entity_poly.pdbx_seq_one_letter_code
_entity_poly.pdbx_strand_id
1 'polypeptide(L)' 'DYKSQLQEFVQQANLGNIVYRIVDEVGPAHDREFHSELLIEGEAYGMGVGKSKKESEQKAAHQALVKLGELKG' A
#
# COMPACT_ATOMS: atom_id res chain seq x y z
N ASP A 1 -12.09 -1.27 -3.60
CA ASP A 1 -10.99 -1.52 -2.68
C ASP A 1 -9.99 -0.36 -2.72
N TYR A 2 -9.11 -0.30 -1.74
CA TYR A 2 -8.19 0.83 -1.60
C TYR A 2 -7.15 0.90 -2.73
N LYS A 3 -6.70 -0.24 -3.21
CA LYS A 3 -5.73 -0.27 -4.31
C LYS A 3 -6.33 0.33 -5.58
N SER A 4 -7.57 -0.01 -5.89
CA SER A 4 -8.28 0.53 -7.05
C SER A 4 -8.55 2.03 -6.88
N GLN A 5 -8.98 2.44 -5.70
CA GLN A 5 -9.25 3.84 -5.38
C GLN A 5 -7.97 4.67 -5.52
N LEU A 6 -6.85 4.16 -4.99
CA LEU A 6 -5.58 4.85 -5.09
C LEU A 6 -5.10 4.96 -6.55
N GLN A 7 -5.21 3.87 -7.31
CA GLN A 7 -4.83 3.85 -8.72
C GLN A 7 -5.58 4.93 -9.51
N GLU A 8 -6.89 5.04 -9.27
CA GLU A 8 -7.73 6.02 -9.92
C GLU A 8 -7.30 7.44 -9.57
N PHE A 9 -7.08 7.70 -8.28
CA PHE A 9 -6.65 9.02 -7.83
C PHE A 9 -5.29 9.40 -8.41
N VAL A 10 -4.31 8.50 -8.32
CA VAL A 10 -2.95 8.75 -8.80
C VAL A 10 -2.95 9.02 -10.30
N GLN A 11 -3.75 8.29 -11.06
CA GLN A 11 -3.91 8.48 -12.51
C GLN A 11 -4.50 9.86 -12.82
N GLN A 12 -5.60 10.22 -12.17
CA GLN A 12 -6.26 11.50 -12.40
C GLN A 12 -5.39 12.70 -11.99
N ALA A 13 -4.67 12.55 -10.90
CA ALA A 13 -3.78 13.60 -10.40
C ALA A 13 -2.41 13.60 -11.10
N ASN A 14 -2.17 12.63 -11.98
CA ASN A 14 -0.93 12.49 -12.73
C ASN A 14 0.32 12.44 -11.83
N LEU A 15 0.24 11.62 -10.78
CA LEU A 15 1.31 11.53 -9.79
C LEU A 15 2.40 10.52 -10.16
N GLY A 16 2.17 9.67 -11.17
CA GLY A 16 3.17 8.72 -11.65
C GLY A 16 2.85 7.27 -11.35
N ASN A 17 3.88 6.45 -11.29
CA ASN A 17 3.74 4.99 -11.16
C ASN A 17 3.70 4.54 -9.71
N ILE A 18 2.75 3.64 -9.41
CA ILE A 18 2.64 2.99 -8.11
C ILE A 18 3.39 1.68 -8.15
N VAL A 19 4.23 1.43 -7.14
CA VAL A 19 4.92 0.16 -6.95
C VAL A 19 4.67 -0.32 -5.52
N TYR A 20 4.30 -1.59 -5.38
CA TYR A 20 4.21 -2.25 -4.08
C TYR A 20 5.42 -3.15 -3.91
N ARG A 21 6.00 -3.13 -2.74
CA ARG A 21 7.18 -3.90 -2.42
C ARG A 21 6.99 -4.62 -1.09
N ILE A 22 7.23 -5.94 -1.06
CA ILE A 22 7.24 -6.68 0.20
C ILE A 22 8.60 -6.44 0.85
N VAL A 23 8.60 -5.76 1.99
CA VAL A 23 9.85 -5.40 2.68
C VAL A 23 10.19 -6.36 3.81
N ASP A 24 9.22 -7.15 4.29
CA ASP A 24 9.47 -8.13 5.33
C ASP A 24 8.37 -9.19 5.33
N GLU A 25 8.74 -10.41 5.78
CA GLU A 25 7.82 -11.51 6.00
C GLU A 25 8.22 -12.13 7.34
N VAL A 26 7.30 -12.11 8.31
CA VAL A 26 7.58 -12.46 9.69
C VAL A 26 6.65 -13.57 10.15
N GLY A 27 7.18 -14.48 10.95
CA GLY A 27 6.40 -15.55 11.55
C GLY A 27 6.47 -16.87 10.80
N PRO A 28 5.87 -17.94 11.37
CA PRO A 28 5.89 -19.28 10.78
C PRO A 28 5.05 -19.35 9.51
N ALA A 29 5.29 -20.37 8.68
CA ALA A 29 4.61 -20.53 7.40
C ALA A 29 3.09 -20.53 7.51
N HIS A 30 2.54 -21.11 8.59
CA HIS A 30 1.09 -21.21 8.80
C HIS A 30 0.45 -19.95 9.40
N ASP A 31 1.26 -18.97 9.79
CA ASP A 31 0.77 -17.73 10.38
C ASP A 31 1.77 -16.59 10.08
N ARG A 32 2.02 -16.40 8.78
CA ARG A 32 2.99 -15.41 8.32
C ARG A 32 2.36 -14.03 8.22
N GLU A 33 3.15 -13.03 8.60
CA GLU A 33 2.78 -11.63 8.51
C GLU A 33 3.60 -10.98 7.40
N PHE A 34 2.93 -10.26 6.52
CA PHE A 34 3.56 -9.58 5.37
C PHE A 34 3.57 -8.08 5.60
N HIS A 35 4.71 -7.46 5.33
CA HIS A 35 4.89 -6.02 5.43
C HIS A 35 5.12 -5.48 4.03
N SER A 36 4.23 -4.61 3.56
CA SER A 36 4.32 -3.98 2.24
C SER A 36 4.65 -2.50 2.37
N GLU A 37 5.45 -2.02 1.44
CA GLU A 37 5.67 -0.60 1.24
C GLU A 37 5.09 -0.21 -0.11
N LEU A 38 4.44 0.94 -0.15
CA LEU A 38 3.89 1.51 -1.37
C LEU A 38 4.68 2.74 -1.75
N LEU A 39 5.17 2.76 -2.99
CA LEU A 39 5.92 3.89 -3.53
C LEU A 39 5.18 4.49 -4.72
N ILE A 40 5.23 5.81 -4.81
CA ILE A 40 4.76 6.54 -5.99
C ILE A 40 5.95 7.31 -6.52
N GLU A 41 6.35 7.02 -7.75
CA GLU A 41 7.57 7.57 -8.36
C GLU A 41 8.79 7.42 -7.45
N GLY A 42 8.94 6.24 -6.84
CA GLY A 42 10.07 5.91 -5.99
C GLY A 42 10.01 6.48 -4.57
N GLU A 43 8.99 7.23 -4.22
CA GLU A 43 8.85 7.84 -2.91
C GLU A 43 7.83 7.08 -2.07
N ALA A 44 8.15 6.82 -0.79
CA ALA A 44 7.28 6.06 0.08
C ALA A 44 6.04 6.87 0.49
N TYR A 45 4.86 6.30 0.25
CA TYR A 45 3.59 6.92 0.60
C TYR A 45 2.77 6.10 1.57
N GLY A 46 3.07 4.84 1.75
CA GLY A 46 2.31 4.03 2.68
C GLY A 46 2.98 2.70 3.00
N MET A 47 2.63 2.18 4.17
CA MET A 47 3.03 0.85 4.62
C MET A 47 1.82 0.12 5.14
N GLY A 48 1.83 -1.19 5.01
CA GLY A 48 0.76 -2.02 5.49
C GLY A 48 1.25 -3.37 5.96
N VAL A 49 0.57 -3.90 6.97
CA VAL A 49 0.87 -5.21 7.56
C VAL A 49 -0.39 -6.05 7.46
N GLY A 50 -0.26 -7.28 6.98
CA GLY A 50 -1.40 -8.17 6.83
C GLY A 50 -1.00 -9.63 6.81
N LYS A 51 -2.00 -10.50 6.86
CA LYS A 51 -1.82 -11.95 6.86
C LYS A 51 -1.62 -12.53 5.45
N SER A 52 -1.74 -11.69 4.43
CA SER A 52 -1.43 -12.03 3.05
C SER A 52 -0.77 -10.83 2.40
N LYS A 53 -0.09 -11.05 1.27
CA LYS A 53 0.48 -9.95 0.49
C LYS A 53 -0.61 -8.96 0.07
N LYS A 54 -1.75 -9.50 -0.41
CA LYS A 54 -2.88 -8.68 -0.84
C LYS A 54 -3.40 -7.80 0.30
N GLU A 55 -3.59 -8.37 1.49
CA GLU A 55 -4.06 -7.61 2.65
C GLU A 55 -3.07 -6.51 3.03
N SER A 56 -1.77 -6.84 3.05
CA SER A 56 -0.74 -5.84 3.39
C SER A 56 -0.73 -4.70 2.37
N GLU A 57 -0.91 -5.01 1.10
CA GLU A 57 -0.96 -3.99 0.04
C GLU A 57 -2.20 -3.11 0.13
N GLN A 58 -3.36 -3.70 0.47
CA GLN A 58 -4.58 -2.92 0.69
C GLN A 58 -4.40 -1.93 1.84
N LYS A 59 -3.75 -2.35 2.91
CA LYS A 59 -3.48 -1.47 4.05
C LYS A 59 -2.46 -0.39 3.71
N ALA A 60 -1.45 -0.70 2.90
CA ALA A 60 -0.51 0.29 2.40
C ALA A 60 -1.21 1.33 1.52
N ALA A 61 -2.13 0.88 0.66
CA ALA A 61 -2.92 1.78 -0.18
C ALA A 61 -3.82 2.69 0.65
N HIS A 62 -4.44 2.15 1.70
CA HIS A 62 -5.25 2.95 2.63
C HIS A 62 -4.41 4.06 3.25
N GLN A 63 -3.22 3.73 3.77
CA GLN A 63 -2.33 4.72 4.36
C GLN A 63 -1.90 5.79 3.35
N ALA A 64 -1.62 5.39 2.11
CA ALA A 64 -1.26 6.34 1.07
C ALA A 64 -2.41 7.31 0.76
N LEU A 65 -3.65 6.81 0.72
CA LEU A 65 -4.82 7.65 0.51
C LEU A 65 -5.01 8.66 1.65
N VAL A 66 -4.74 8.24 2.90
CA VAL A 66 -4.76 9.16 4.04
C VAL A 66 -3.69 10.24 3.87
N LYS A 67 -2.48 9.84 3.53
CA LYS A 67 -1.37 10.79 3.35
C LYS A 67 -1.65 11.78 2.23
N LEU A 68 -2.33 11.35 1.17
CA LEU A 68 -2.70 12.19 0.04
C LEU A 68 -3.94 13.06 0.32
N GLY A 69 -4.54 12.92 1.50
CA GLY A 69 -5.71 13.71 1.88
C GLY A 69 -7.03 13.20 1.30
N GLU A 70 -7.05 11.98 0.73
CA GLU A 70 -8.25 11.41 0.11
C GLU A 70 -9.12 10.63 1.10
N LEU A 71 -8.55 10.24 2.24
CA LEU A 71 -9.27 9.58 3.33
C LEU A 71 -8.83 10.19 4.65
N LYS A 72 -9.71 10.16 5.64
CA LYS A 72 -9.36 10.57 7.00
C LYS A 72 -8.53 9.49 7.67
N GLY A 73 -7.50 9.93 8.35
CA GLY A 73 -6.55 9.06 9.06
C GLY A 73 -7.00 8.53 10.40
#